data_8ad0cfc39b42ac274b0c05476e5e5175
#
_entry.id   8ad0cfc39b42ac274b0c05476e5e5175
#
_cell.length_a   1.000
_cell.length_b   1.000
_cell.length_c   1.000
_cell.angle_alpha   90.00
_cell.angle_beta   90.00
_cell.angle_gamma   90.00
#
_symmetry.space_group_name_H-M   'P 1'
#
loop_
_entity.id
_entity.type
_entity.pdbx_description
1 polymer ?
#
loop_
_entity_poly.entity_id
_entity_poly.type
_entity_poly.pdbx_seq_one_letter_code
_entity_poly.pdbx_strand_id
1 'polypeptide(L)'
;DNMVHIGHDTVVGKNCLFAGQVGIAGVVTIEDDVILWGQVGVQKDLTIGKGAVVLGKSGVPKSLEGGKTYFGSPTQEAREKMKELAFIKQLPSIIEKLKS
;
A
#
# COMPACT_ATOMS: atom_id res chain seq x y z
N ASP A 1 -7.77 13.91 -7.02
CA ASP A 1 -8.08 13.35 -8.32
C ASP A 1 -9.50 12.79 -8.34
N ASN A 2 -9.94 12.34 -9.50
CA ASN A 2 -11.31 11.88 -9.69
C ASN A 2 -11.66 10.68 -8.82
N MET A 3 -12.81 10.74 -8.17
CA MET A 3 -13.34 9.63 -7.39
C MET A 3 -12.52 9.26 -6.16
N VAL A 4 -11.75 10.20 -5.62
CA VAL A 4 -11.11 9.99 -4.32
C VAL A 4 -12.16 10.15 -3.22
N HIS A 5 -12.21 9.18 -2.33
CA HIS A 5 -13.12 9.19 -1.20
C HIS A 5 -12.35 9.24 0.10
N ILE A 6 -12.61 10.25 0.91
CA ILE A 6 -11.93 10.44 2.19
C ILE A 6 -12.97 10.42 3.31
N GLY A 7 -12.82 9.50 4.25
CA GLY A 7 -13.73 9.34 5.37
C GLY A 7 -13.67 10.50 6.37
N HIS A 8 -14.65 10.54 7.28
CA HIS A 8 -14.71 11.60 8.27
C HIS A 8 -13.54 11.55 9.25
N ASP A 9 -13.21 12.71 9.81
CA ASP A 9 -12.11 12.85 10.79
C ASP A 9 -10.75 12.36 10.31
N THR A 10 -10.56 12.34 9.00
CA THR A 10 -9.26 11.98 8.40
C THR A 10 -8.47 13.27 8.17
N VAL A 11 -7.22 13.26 8.59
CA VAL A 11 -6.31 14.39 8.45
C VAL A 11 -5.29 14.08 7.36
N VAL A 12 -5.14 14.98 6.40
CA VAL A 12 -4.21 14.82 5.30
C VAL A 12 -3.15 15.91 5.37
N GLY A 13 -1.90 15.51 5.37
CA GLY A 13 -0.76 16.43 5.39
C GLY A 13 -0.53 17.15 4.07
N LYS A 14 0.62 17.80 3.97
CA LYS A 14 0.99 18.62 2.81
C LYS A 14 1.58 17.77 1.70
N ASN A 15 1.40 18.21 0.47
CA ASN A 15 2.03 17.62 -0.73
C ASN A 15 1.69 16.16 -0.94
N CYS A 16 0.51 15.72 -0.51
CA CYS A 16 0.05 14.37 -0.75
C CYS A 16 -0.57 14.24 -2.13
N LEU A 17 -0.39 13.08 -2.75
CA LEU A 17 -1.01 12.79 -4.04
C LEU A 17 -1.85 11.53 -3.91
N PHE A 18 -3.12 11.64 -4.27
CA PHE A 18 -4.05 10.51 -4.30
C PHE A 18 -4.56 10.36 -5.72
N ALA A 19 -4.20 9.27 -6.37
CA ALA A 19 -4.68 8.99 -7.72
C ALA A 19 -6.13 8.52 -7.71
N GLY A 20 -6.68 8.26 -8.88
CA GLY A 20 -8.11 7.97 -9.02
C GLY A 20 -8.59 6.78 -8.22
N GLN A 21 -9.80 6.88 -7.68
CA GLN A 21 -10.49 5.81 -6.95
C GLN A 21 -9.77 5.36 -5.67
N VAL A 22 -8.97 6.22 -5.08
CA VAL A 22 -8.41 5.96 -3.74
C VAL A 22 -9.53 6.10 -2.70
N GLY A 23 -9.63 5.14 -1.79
CA GLY A 23 -10.59 5.18 -0.70
C GLY A 23 -9.87 5.20 0.65
N ILE A 24 -10.14 6.20 1.46
CA ILE A 24 -9.57 6.33 2.79
C ILE A 24 -10.71 6.33 3.80
N ALA A 25 -10.69 5.40 4.73
CA ALA A 25 -11.72 5.28 5.76
C ALA A 25 -11.58 6.41 6.78
N GLY A 26 -12.46 6.44 7.77
CA GLY A 26 -12.45 7.49 8.79
C GLY A 26 -11.31 7.37 9.78
N VAL A 27 -10.99 8.50 10.43
CA VAL A 27 -10.01 8.58 11.53
C VAL A 27 -8.61 8.10 11.10
N VAL A 28 -8.21 8.45 9.88
CA VAL A 28 -6.89 8.13 9.35
C VAL A 28 -6.05 9.40 9.37
N THR A 29 -4.78 9.28 9.72
CA THR A 29 -3.82 10.38 9.61
C THR A 29 -2.86 10.07 8.47
N ILE A 30 -2.88 10.92 7.45
CA ILE A 30 -1.93 10.84 6.33
C ILE A 30 -0.90 11.94 6.54
N GLU A 31 0.34 11.56 6.77
CA GLU A 31 1.40 12.55 6.99
C GLU A 31 1.84 13.17 5.66
N ASP A 32 2.84 14.07 5.72
CA ASP A 32 3.24 14.81 4.53
C ASP A 32 3.88 13.93 3.45
N ASP A 33 3.79 14.35 2.21
CA ASP A 33 4.49 13.75 1.07
C ASP A 33 4.12 12.29 0.80
N VAL A 34 2.92 11.88 1.17
CA VAL A 34 2.42 10.52 0.92
C VAL A 34 1.85 10.43 -0.49
N ILE A 35 2.13 9.34 -1.18
CA ILE A 35 1.58 9.05 -2.50
C ILE A 35 0.77 7.76 -2.42
N LEU A 36 -0.52 7.84 -2.75
CA LEU A 36 -1.39 6.69 -2.89
C LEU A 36 -1.80 6.57 -4.34
N TRP A 37 -1.33 5.54 -5.01
CA TRP A 37 -1.66 5.31 -6.42
C TRP A 37 -3.09 4.79 -6.57
N GLY A 38 -3.52 4.63 -7.81
CA GLY A 38 -4.93 4.35 -8.11
C GLY A 38 -5.52 3.14 -7.40
N GLN A 39 -6.75 3.27 -6.94
CA GLN A 39 -7.52 2.19 -6.32
C GLN A 39 -6.92 1.64 -5.01
N VAL A 40 -6.09 2.41 -4.34
CA VAL A 40 -5.60 2.06 -3.00
C VAL A 40 -6.73 2.22 -1.99
N GLY A 41 -6.89 1.25 -1.10
CA GLY A 41 -7.84 1.30 0.00
C GLY A 41 -7.11 1.37 1.34
N VAL A 42 -7.49 2.31 2.20
CA VAL A 42 -6.90 2.47 3.53
C VAL A 42 -7.97 2.26 4.58
N GLN A 43 -7.75 1.32 5.50
CA GLN A 43 -8.71 1.04 6.56
C GLN A 43 -8.68 2.12 7.64
N LYS A 44 -9.66 2.08 8.54
CA LYS A 44 -9.84 3.11 9.56
C LYS A 44 -8.79 3.03 10.67
N ASP A 45 -8.65 4.15 11.39
CA ASP A 45 -7.85 4.24 12.61
C ASP A 45 -6.36 3.95 12.41
N LEU A 46 -5.80 4.42 11.29
CA LEU A 46 -4.38 4.21 11.00
C LEU A 46 -3.65 5.52 10.77
N THR A 47 -2.31 5.41 10.73
CA THR A 47 -1.42 6.49 10.32
C THR A 47 -0.54 6.02 9.17
N ILE A 48 -0.51 6.80 8.09
CA ILE A 48 0.40 6.58 6.97
C ILE A 48 1.56 7.54 7.14
N GLY A 49 2.75 7.01 7.36
CA GLY A 49 3.93 7.82 7.68
C GLY A 49 4.44 8.67 6.54
N LYS A 50 5.12 9.76 6.88
CA LYS A 50 5.63 10.76 5.94
C LYS A 50 6.46 10.11 4.83
N GLY A 51 6.16 10.47 3.60
CA GLY A 51 6.89 10.00 2.43
C GLY A 51 6.60 8.56 2.02
N ALA A 52 5.62 7.91 2.64
CA ALA A 52 5.23 6.57 2.24
C ALA A 52 4.60 6.60 0.85
N VAL A 53 4.88 5.57 0.06
CA VAL A 53 4.29 5.39 -1.27
C VAL A 53 3.56 4.06 -1.29
N VAL A 54 2.29 4.06 -1.66
CA VAL A 54 1.51 2.84 -1.78
C VAL A 54 1.15 2.63 -3.25
N LEU A 55 1.58 1.52 -3.81
CA LEU A 55 1.36 1.20 -5.22
C LEU A 55 -0.10 0.83 -5.48
N GLY A 56 -0.50 0.93 -6.74
CA GLY A 56 -1.90 0.79 -7.14
C GLY A 56 -2.56 -0.51 -6.72
N LYS A 57 -3.85 -0.44 -6.43
CA LYS A 57 -4.71 -1.56 -6.03
C LYS A 57 -4.31 -2.24 -4.72
N SER A 58 -3.47 -1.59 -3.93
CA SER A 58 -3.05 -2.14 -2.64
C SER A 58 -4.08 -1.88 -1.56
N GLY A 59 -4.17 -2.77 -0.58
CA GLY A 59 -5.01 -2.60 0.59
C GLY A 59 -4.17 -2.40 1.84
N VAL A 60 -4.44 -1.34 2.59
CA VAL A 60 -3.66 -0.97 3.77
C VAL A 60 -4.45 -1.27 5.03
N PRO A 61 -4.17 -2.37 5.74
CA PRO A 61 -4.94 -2.76 6.93
C PRO A 61 -4.34 -2.27 8.24
N LYS A 62 -3.16 -1.71 8.23
CA LYS A 62 -2.47 -1.24 9.43
C LYS A 62 -1.62 -0.02 9.11
N SER A 63 -1.17 0.68 10.14
CA SER A 63 -0.34 1.86 9.97
C SER A 63 0.96 1.52 9.24
N LEU A 64 1.43 2.44 8.42
CA LEU A 64 2.63 2.28 7.62
C LEU A 64 3.72 3.25 8.08
N GLU A 65 4.92 2.72 8.22
CA GLU A 65 6.10 3.52 8.50
C GLU A 65 6.43 4.41 7.31
N GLY A 66 6.91 5.62 7.57
CA GLY A 66 7.24 6.57 6.51
C GLY A 66 8.48 6.18 5.72
N GLY A 67 8.62 6.80 4.56
CA GLY A 67 9.81 6.69 3.72
C GLY A 67 9.98 5.38 2.97
N LYS A 68 8.96 4.55 2.94
CA LYS A 68 9.01 3.24 2.27
C LYS A 68 7.92 3.12 1.23
N THR A 69 8.11 2.18 0.31
CA THR A 69 7.13 1.85 -0.72
C THR A 69 6.47 0.52 -0.38
N TYR A 70 5.14 0.49 -0.49
CA TYR A 70 4.32 -0.67 -0.10
C TYR A 70 3.50 -1.16 -1.27
N PHE A 71 3.23 -2.46 -1.29
CA PHE A 71 2.47 -3.09 -2.36
C PHE A 71 1.74 -4.32 -1.85
N GLY A 72 0.56 -4.56 -2.38
CA GLY A 72 -0.18 -5.79 -2.16
C GLY A 72 -1.43 -5.61 -1.31
N SER A 73 -2.12 -6.70 -1.06
CA SER A 73 -3.32 -6.72 -0.23
C SER A 73 -3.30 -8.04 0.55
N PRO A 74 -2.94 -7.99 1.84
CA PRO A 74 -2.51 -6.82 2.61
C PRO A 74 -1.18 -6.26 2.13
N THR A 75 -0.95 -4.97 2.39
CA THR A 75 0.30 -4.34 1.95
C THR A 75 1.51 -4.91 2.68
N GLN A 76 2.59 -4.98 1.93
CA GLN A 76 3.92 -5.29 2.44
C GLN A 76 4.89 -4.25 1.91
N GLU A 77 6.07 -4.21 2.44
CA GLU A 77 7.13 -3.43 1.84
C GLU A 77 7.39 -4.02 0.44
N ALA A 78 7.44 -3.15 -0.59
CA ALA A 78 7.40 -3.60 -1.99
C ALA A 78 8.54 -4.56 -2.34
N ARG A 79 9.72 -4.31 -1.82
CA ARG A 79 10.88 -5.16 -2.10
C ARG A 79 10.69 -6.58 -1.59
N GLU A 80 10.11 -6.72 -0.40
CA GLU A 80 9.79 -8.04 0.16
C GLU A 80 8.73 -8.75 -0.68
N LYS A 81 7.70 -8.02 -1.10
CA LYS A 81 6.64 -8.58 -1.93
C LYS A 81 7.19 -9.07 -3.26
N MET A 82 8.09 -8.31 -3.88
CA MET A 82 8.72 -8.71 -5.14
C MET A 82 9.56 -9.98 -4.98
N LYS A 83 10.25 -10.11 -3.85
CA LYS A 83 11.00 -11.34 -3.55
C LYS A 83 10.06 -12.54 -3.42
N GLU A 84 8.93 -12.38 -2.73
CA GLU A 84 7.94 -13.44 -2.60
C GLU A 84 7.40 -13.88 -3.95
N LEU A 85 7.06 -12.92 -4.82
CA LEU A 85 6.56 -13.23 -6.16
C LEU A 85 7.61 -13.96 -6.98
N ALA A 86 8.88 -13.58 -6.85
CA ALA A 86 9.97 -14.27 -7.54
C ALA A 86 10.11 -15.71 -7.06
N PHE A 87 10.01 -15.95 -5.75
CA PHE A 87 10.02 -17.31 -5.20
C PHE A 87 8.85 -18.13 -5.72
N ILE A 88 7.66 -17.55 -5.76
CA ILE A 88 6.47 -18.24 -6.29
C ILE A 88 6.72 -18.71 -7.72
N LYS A 89 7.33 -17.87 -8.55
CA LYS A 89 7.65 -18.24 -9.93
C LYS A 89 8.67 -19.36 -10.01
N GLN A 90 9.53 -19.52 -9.01
CA GLN A 90 10.55 -20.55 -8.96
C GLN A 90 10.05 -21.89 -8.40
N LEU A 91 8.89 -21.91 -7.78
CA LEU A 91 8.36 -23.12 -7.16
C LEU A 91 8.32 -24.33 -8.09
N PRO A 92 7.85 -24.22 -9.34
CA PRO A 92 7.84 -25.39 -10.22
C PRO A 92 9.23 -26.00 -10.42
N SER A 93 10.26 -25.17 -10.59
CA SER A 93 11.64 -25.65 -10.76
C SER A 93 12.18 -26.30 -9.50
N ILE A 94 11.88 -25.74 -8.34
CA ILE A 94 12.31 -26.28 -7.04
C ILE A 94 11.67 -27.64 -6.80
N ILE A 95 10.37 -27.75 -7.05
CA ILE A 95 9.63 -29.01 -6.89
C ILE A 95 10.18 -30.06 -7.82
N GLU A 96 10.48 -29.71 -9.06
CA GLU A 96 11.04 -30.65 -10.03
C GLU A 96 12.39 -31.20 -9.58
N LYS A 97 13.26 -30.35 -9.02
CA LYS A 97 14.55 -30.78 -8.48
C LYS A 97 14.40 -31.75 -7.32
N LEU A 98 13.37 -31.56 -6.49
CA LEU A 98 13.13 -32.44 -5.34
C LEU A 98 12.62 -33.82 -5.74
N LYS A 99 12.04 -33.92 -6.93
CA LYS A 99 11.52 -35.19 -7.45
C LYS A 99 12.58 -36.04 -8.13
N SER A 100 13.68 -35.47 -8.52
CA SER A 100 14.73 -36.18 -9.25
C SER A 100 15.76 -36.84 -8.37
#